data_362225b901f252ad9bc50cd7af96fa30
#
_entry.id   362225b901f252ad9bc50cd7af96fa30
#
_cell.length_a   1.000
_cell.length_b   1.000
_cell.length_c   1.000
_cell.angle_alpha   90.00
_cell.angle_beta   90.00
_cell.angle_gamma   90.00
#
_symmetry.space_group_name_H-M   'P 1'
#
loop_
_entity.id
_entity.type
_entity.pdbx_description
1 polymer ?
#
loop_
_entity_poly.entity_id
_entity_poly.type
_entity_poly.pdbx_seq_one_letter_code
_entity_poly.pdbx_strand_id
1 'polypeptide(L)'
;MSTLDENLAKAQTYLDGYRESGVENLIDGQSLPASSGDTFETISPVDLKPLASVAQGTAADIDRAAKAATKAFPAWAAMPGKERKAILHRIADAIVERAEEIAFLESLDTGQSIRFMAKAALRGAENFRFFADQAPGAR
;
A
#
# COMPACT_ATOMS: atom_id res chain seq x y z
N MET A 1 -23.14 12.77 3.80
CA MET A 1 -21.70 13.01 4.14
C MET A 1 -21.55 12.74 5.62
N SER A 2 -20.57 11.92 6.01
CA SER A 2 -20.24 11.72 7.43
C SER A 2 -19.75 13.02 8.07
N THR A 3 -19.99 13.17 9.35
CA THR A 3 -19.51 14.32 10.13
C THR A 3 -17.99 14.28 10.31
N LEU A 4 -17.39 15.37 10.74
CA LEU A 4 -15.96 15.41 11.07
C LEU A 4 -15.60 14.38 12.15
N ASP A 5 -16.43 14.32 13.22
CA ASP A 5 -16.19 13.42 14.36
C ASP A 5 -16.26 11.94 13.94
N GLU A 6 -17.22 11.57 13.08
CA GLU A 6 -17.29 10.22 12.51
C GLU A 6 -16.06 9.87 11.67
N ASN A 7 -15.57 10.82 10.86
CA ASN A 7 -14.37 10.63 10.08
C ASN A 7 -13.12 10.49 10.96
N LEU A 8 -13.00 11.30 12.01
CA LEU A 8 -11.88 11.22 12.95
C LEU A 8 -11.89 9.89 13.69
N ALA A 9 -13.05 9.40 14.15
CA ALA A 9 -13.16 8.10 14.79
C ALA A 9 -12.75 6.94 13.88
N LYS A 10 -13.18 6.95 12.61
CA LYS A 10 -12.76 5.96 11.61
C LYS A 10 -11.26 6.02 11.33
N ALA A 11 -10.73 7.22 11.12
CA ALA A 11 -9.31 7.43 10.89
C ALA A 11 -8.47 6.87 12.04
N GLN A 12 -8.90 7.12 13.29
CA GLN A 12 -8.25 6.59 14.49
C GLN A 12 -8.26 5.06 14.50
N THR A 13 -9.41 4.43 14.21
CA THR A 13 -9.55 2.96 14.17
C THR A 13 -8.56 2.32 13.19
N TYR A 14 -8.39 2.90 11.98
CA TYR A 14 -7.43 2.39 11.01
C TYR A 14 -5.98 2.63 11.44
N LEU A 15 -5.70 3.77 12.05
CA LEU A 15 -4.35 4.15 12.45
C LEU A 15 -3.83 3.35 13.66
N ASP A 16 -4.71 2.94 14.58
CA ASP A 16 -4.31 2.24 15.81
C ASP A 16 -3.56 0.94 15.53
N GLY A 17 -3.99 0.17 14.52
CA GLY A 17 -3.28 -1.03 14.13
C GLY A 17 -1.82 -0.75 13.68
N TYR A 18 -1.60 0.33 12.94
CA TYR A 18 -0.25 0.72 12.50
C TYR A 18 0.58 1.34 13.63
N ARG A 19 -0.05 1.97 14.62
CA ARG A 19 0.65 2.46 15.82
C ARG A 19 1.16 1.33 16.70
N GLU A 20 0.37 0.27 16.83
CA GLU A 20 0.73 -0.89 17.65
C GLU A 20 1.81 -1.75 16.99
N SER A 21 1.67 -2.04 15.70
CA SER A 21 2.57 -2.94 14.97
C SER A 21 3.78 -2.25 14.34
N GLY A 22 3.70 -0.93 14.09
CA GLY A 22 4.59 -0.25 13.19
C GLY A 22 4.32 -0.62 11.72
N VAL A 23 5.09 -0.04 10.81
CA VAL A 23 5.10 -0.36 9.37
C VAL A 23 6.46 -0.94 9.03
N GLU A 24 6.49 -2.20 8.66
CA GLU A 24 7.71 -2.93 8.33
C GLU A 24 7.98 -2.95 6.81
N ASN A 25 9.20 -3.34 6.42
CA ASN A 25 9.54 -3.64 5.03
C ASN A 25 8.82 -4.90 4.57
N LEU A 26 8.20 -4.88 3.40
CA LEU A 26 7.65 -6.09 2.78
C LEU A 26 8.65 -6.64 1.77
N ILE A 27 9.29 -7.77 2.07
CA ILE A 27 10.31 -8.39 1.21
C ILE A 27 10.02 -9.89 1.08
N ASP A 28 9.93 -10.39 -0.15
CA ASP A 28 9.63 -11.81 -0.46
C ASP A 28 8.32 -12.29 0.22
N GLY A 29 7.32 -11.43 0.31
CA GLY A 29 6.03 -11.72 0.95
C GLY A 29 6.06 -11.73 2.49
N GLN A 30 7.16 -11.33 3.10
CA GLN A 30 7.34 -11.27 4.55
C GLN A 30 7.44 -9.83 5.03
N SER A 31 6.76 -9.53 6.14
CA SER A 31 6.93 -8.28 6.88
C SER A 31 8.19 -8.41 7.74
N LEU A 32 9.13 -7.47 7.59
CA LEU A 32 10.46 -7.56 8.20
C LEU A 32 10.89 -6.18 8.72
N PRO A 33 11.48 -6.10 9.92
CA PRO A 33 12.10 -4.87 10.39
C PRO A 33 13.26 -4.46 9.47
N ALA A 34 13.72 -3.22 9.58
CA ALA A 34 14.96 -2.82 8.95
C ALA A 34 16.12 -3.66 9.49
N SER A 35 17.10 -4.01 8.64
CA SER A 35 18.26 -4.82 9.05
C SER A 35 19.13 -4.15 10.12
N SER A 36 19.08 -2.82 10.24
CA SER A 36 19.69 -2.06 11.34
C SER A 36 18.85 -2.07 12.63
N GLY A 37 17.56 -2.39 12.54
CA GLY A 37 16.59 -2.21 13.62
C GLY A 37 16.08 -0.77 13.76
N ASP A 38 16.56 0.16 12.94
CA ASP A 38 16.15 1.57 13.03
C ASP A 38 14.77 1.81 12.44
N THR A 39 14.07 2.79 13.03
CA THR A 39 12.77 3.27 12.58
C THR A 39 12.75 4.79 12.51
N PHE A 40 11.81 5.34 11.79
CA PHE A 40 11.46 6.76 11.83
C PHE A 40 9.96 6.93 12.03
N GLU A 41 9.52 8.08 12.52
CA GLU A 41 8.11 8.40 12.65
C GLU A 41 7.60 9.12 11.39
N THR A 42 6.48 8.65 10.82
CA THR A 42 5.74 9.45 9.86
C THR A 42 4.86 10.46 10.62
N ILE A 43 4.81 11.69 10.11
CA ILE A 43 4.22 12.84 10.81
C ILE A 43 3.06 13.40 9.99
N SER A 44 1.90 13.56 10.63
CA SER A 44 0.74 14.22 10.04
C SER A 44 1.08 15.67 9.63
N PRO A 45 0.88 16.07 8.38
CA PRO A 45 1.11 17.44 7.95
C PRO A 45 0.03 18.42 8.46
N VAL A 46 -1.06 17.91 9.05
CA VAL A 46 -2.18 18.73 9.51
C VAL A 46 -1.95 19.25 10.93
N ASP A 47 -1.49 18.38 11.84
CA ASP A 47 -1.33 18.73 13.27
C ASP A 47 0.07 18.41 13.81
N LEU A 48 0.98 17.97 12.96
CA LEU A 48 2.39 17.65 13.23
C LEU A 48 2.57 16.56 14.31
N LYS A 49 1.55 15.72 14.50
CA LYS A 49 1.65 14.58 15.43
C LYS A 49 2.17 13.34 14.73
N PRO A 50 2.90 12.46 15.45
CA PRO A 50 3.28 11.16 14.94
C PRO A 50 2.07 10.32 14.56
N LEU A 51 2.13 9.69 13.39
CA LEU A 51 1.11 8.75 12.92
C LEU A 51 1.50 7.31 13.27
N ALA A 52 2.66 6.87 12.82
CA ALA A 52 3.17 5.52 13.08
C ALA A 52 4.70 5.49 12.99
N SER A 53 5.30 4.45 13.57
CA SER A 53 6.70 4.11 13.39
C SER A 53 6.89 3.29 12.11
N VAL A 54 7.88 3.63 11.30
CA VAL A 54 8.15 3.00 10.00
C VAL A 54 9.58 2.48 9.99
N ALA A 55 9.79 1.25 9.52
CA ALA A 55 11.11 0.67 9.39
C ALA A 55 11.99 1.51 8.46
N GLN A 56 13.17 1.93 8.93
CA GLN A 56 14.15 2.68 8.14
C GLN A 56 14.99 1.71 7.31
N GLY A 57 14.47 1.32 6.13
CA GLY A 57 15.16 0.38 5.25
C GLY A 57 16.55 0.84 4.86
N THR A 58 17.52 -0.05 4.98
CA THR A 58 18.93 0.17 4.65
C THR A 58 19.26 -0.25 3.22
N ALA A 59 20.47 0.04 2.74
CA ALA A 59 20.97 -0.47 1.47
C ALA A 59 20.93 -2.03 1.40
N ALA A 60 21.15 -2.71 2.54
CA ALA A 60 21.06 -4.16 2.60
C ALA A 60 19.61 -4.66 2.41
N ASP A 61 18.62 -3.94 2.93
CA ASP A 61 17.22 -4.28 2.74
C ASP A 61 16.77 -4.07 1.30
N ILE A 62 17.23 -2.99 0.67
CA ILE A 62 16.99 -2.73 -0.76
C ILE A 62 17.61 -3.83 -1.63
N ASP A 63 18.85 -4.26 -1.35
CA ASP A 63 19.51 -5.36 -2.05
C ASP A 63 18.73 -6.68 -1.89
N ARG A 64 18.24 -6.99 -0.68
CA ARG A 64 17.39 -8.16 -0.43
C ARG A 64 16.08 -8.10 -1.25
N ALA A 65 15.42 -6.94 -1.27
CA ALA A 65 14.20 -6.73 -2.04
C ALA A 65 14.44 -6.90 -3.54
N ALA A 66 15.52 -6.32 -4.07
CA ALA A 66 15.92 -6.46 -5.46
C ALA A 66 16.24 -7.92 -5.84
N LYS A 67 16.94 -8.66 -4.98
CA LYS A 67 17.22 -10.09 -5.17
C LYS A 67 15.92 -10.92 -5.17
N ALA A 68 14.99 -10.65 -4.26
CA ALA A 68 13.69 -11.33 -4.21
C ALA A 68 12.89 -11.09 -5.49
N ALA A 69 12.83 -9.84 -5.96
CA ALA A 69 12.16 -9.49 -7.21
C ALA A 69 12.83 -10.16 -8.42
N THR A 70 14.15 -10.17 -8.48
CA THR A 70 14.92 -10.84 -9.55
C THR A 70 14.66 -12.35 -9.58
N LYS A 71 14.59 -12.99 -8.41
CA LYS A 71 14.26 -14.41 -8.27
C LYS A 71 12.84 -14.72 -8.75
N ALA A 72 11.87 -13.85 -8.48
CA ALA A 72 10.47 -14.04 -8.86
C ALA A 72 10.22 -13.75 -10.35
N PHE A 73 11.03 -12.88 -10.97
CA PHE A 73 10.82 -12.37 -12.33
C PHE A 73 10.68 -13.46 -13.42
N PRO A 74 11.53 -14.52 -13.49
CA PRO A 74 11.42 -15.53 -14.55
C PRO A 74 10.05 -16.22 -14.59
N ALA A 75 9.51 -16.58 -13.44
CA ALA A 75 8.19 -17.21 -13.34
C ALA A 75 7.07 -16.26 -13.77
N TRP A 76 7.16 -14.99 -13.34
CA TRP A 76 6.20 -13.96 -13.74
C TRP A 76 6.29 -13.67 -15.24
N ALA A 77 7.48 -13.55 -15.79
CA ALA A 77 7.69 -13.27 -17.21
C ALA A 77 7.19 -14.41 -18.11
N ALA A 78 7.38 -15.68 -17.69
CA ALA A 78 6.92 -16.86 -18.41
C ALA A 78 5.41 -17.12 -18.27
N MET A 79 4.74 -16.47 -17.29
CA MET A 79 3.32 -16.70 -17.03
C MET A 79 2.45 -16.27 -18.20
N PRO A 80 1.45 -17.08 -18.63
CA PRO A 80 0.52 -16.70 -19.67
C PRO A 80 -0.21 -15.38 -19.35
N GLY A 81 -0.41 -14.53 -20.36
CA GLY A 81 -1.06 -13.21 -20.18
C GLY A 81 -2.44 -13.30 -19.53
N LYS A 82 -3.21 -14.37 -19.77
CA LYS A 82 -4.51 -14.63 -19.12
C LYS A 82 -4.38 -14.84 -17.60
N GLU A 83 -3.32 -15.50 -17.16
CA GLU A 83 -3.06 -15.72 -15.73
C GLU A 83 -2.59 -14.43 -15.04
N ARG A 84 -1.68 -13.68 -15.70
CA ARG A 84 -1.31 -12.33 -15.21
C ARG A 84 -2.52 -11.41 -15.09
N LYS A 85 -3.42 -11.42 -16.10
CA LYS A 85 -4.70 -10.70 -16.04
C LYS A 85 -5.48 -11.06 -14.78
N ALA A 86 -5.67 -12.34 -14.49
CA ALA A 86 -6.42 -12.79 -13.31
C ALA A 86 -5.79 -12.31 -12.00
N ILE A 87 -4.46 -12.32 -11.90
CA ILE A 87 -3.75 -11.81 -10.72
C ILE A 87 -3.97 -10.30 -10.55
N LEU A 88 -3.82 -9.51 -11.62
CA LEU A 88 -4.00 -8.06 -11.57
C LEU A 88 -5.45 -7.67 -11.22
N HIS A 89 -6.46 -8.42 -11.69
CA HIS A 89 -7.84 -8.22 -11.27
C HIS A 89 -8.04 -8.49 -9.77
N ARG A 90 -7.45 -9.57 -9.22
CA ARG A 90 -7.51 -9.82 -7.77
C ARG A 90 -6.85 -8.72 -6.95
N ILE A 91 -5.76 -8.12 -7.44
CA ILE A 91 -5.15 -6.95 -6.80
C ILE A 91 -6.13 -5.77 -6.81
N ALA A 92 -6.79 -5.51 -7.94
CA ALA A 92 -7.80 -4.47 -8.04
C ALA A 92 -8.97 -4.68 -7.06
N ASP A 93 -9.43 -5.93 -6.94
CA ASP A 93 -10.51 -6.28 -6.02
C ASP A 93 -10.09 -6.07 -4.55
N ALA A 94 -8.90 -6.49 -4.16
CA ALA A 94 -8.35 -6.25 -2.83
C ALA A 94 -8.17 -4.75 -2.51
N ILE A 95 -7.82 -3.91 -3.50
CA ILE A 95 -7.78 -2.45 -3.34
C ILE A 95 -9.18 -1.90 -3.07
N VAL A 96 -10.20 -2.39 -3.79
CA VAL A 96 -11.59 -1.95 -3.59
C VAL A 96 -12.11 -2.35 -2.21
N GLU A 97 -11.82 -3.57 -1.75
CA GLU A 97 -12.20 -4.05 -0.42
C GLU A 97 -11.62 -3.18 0.71
N ARG A 98 -10.43 -2.61 0.51
CA ARG A 98 -9.76 -1.74 1.48
C ARG A 98 -9.84 -0.25 1.13
N ALA A 99 -10.73 0.16 0.22
CA ALA A 99 -10.74 1.52 -0.32
C ALA A 99 -10.99 2.59 0.75
N GLU A 100 -11.83 2.32 1.75
CA GLU A 100 -12.07 3.27 2.85
C GLU A 100 -10.83 3.42 3.72
N GLU A 101 -10.19 2.34 4.13
CA GLU A 101 -8.93 2.35 4.91
C GLU A 101 -7.84 3.13 4.17
N ILE A 102 -7.61 2.82 2.89
CA ILE A 102 -6.63 3.51 2.05
C ILE A 102 -6.92 5.02 1.99
N ALA A 103 -8.18 5.40 1.83
CA ALA A 103 -8.57 6.81 1.76
C ALA A 103 -8.28 7.56 3.06
N PHE A 104 -8.54 6.96 4.23
CA PHE A 104 -8.26 7.59 5.52
C PHE A 104 -6.76 7.68 5.80
N LEU A 105 -6.00 6.62 5.56
CA LEU A 105 -4.56 6.61 5.77
C LEU A 105 -3.85 7.61 4.84
N GLU A 106 -4.22 7.64 3.57
CA GLU A 106 -3.70 8.61 2.59
C GLU A 106 -4.02 10.05 2.99
N SER A 107 -5.24 10.30 3.49
CA SER A 107 -5.64 11.62 3.98
C SER A 107 -4.84 12.06 5.20
N LEU A 108 -4.55 11.14 6.13
CA LEU A 108 -3.75 11.42 7.32
C LEU A 108 -2.29 11.70 7.00
N ASP A 109 -1.70 10.91 6.13
CA ASP A 109 -0.28 10.97 5.80
C ASP A 109 0.07 12.14 4.87
N THR A 110 -0.82 12.45 3.91
CA THR A 110 -0.58 13.51 2.91
C THR A 110 -1.24 14.86 3.22
N GLY A 111 -2.18 14.89 4.17
CA GLY A 111 -3.00 16.08 4.46
C GLY A 111 -4.07 16.38 3.40
N GLN A 112 -4.25 15.52 2.39
CA GLN A 112 -5.28 15.74 1.37
C GLN A 112 -6.68 15.48 1.94
N SER A 113 -7.66 16.24 1.45
CA SER A 113 -9.05 16.09 1.90
C SER A 113 -9.59 14.69 1.63
N ILE A 114 -10.20 14.07 2.64
CA ILE A 114 -10.86 12.75 2.54
C ILE A 114 -11.86 12.69 1.38
N ARG A 115 -12.51 13.79 1.03
CA ARG A 115 -13.43 13.88 -0.11
C ARG A 115 -12.76 13.52 -1.45
N PHE A 116 -11.49 13.83 -1.61
CA PHE A 116 -10.71 13.49 -2.79
C PHE A 116 -10.11 12.09 -2.66
N MET A 117 -9.60 11.75 -1.47
CA MET A 117 -8.97 10.45 -1.22
C MET A 117 -9.97 9.28 -1.30
N ALA A 118 -11.23 9.48 -0.95
CA ALA A 118 -12.29 8.49 -1.11
C ALA A 118 -12.44 7.95 -2.55
N LYS A 119 -11.93 8.66 -3.55
CA LYS A 119 -11.93 8.21 -4.96
C LYS A 119 -10.57 7.70 -5.44
N ALA A 120 -9.50 7.90 -4.68
CA ALA A 120 -8.14 7.59 -5.12
C ALA A 120 -7.91 6.08 -5.27
N ALA A 121 -8.28 5.29 -4.26
CA ALA A 121 -8.17 3.84 -4.29
C ALA A 121 -9.00 3.22 -5.42
N LEU A 122 -10.23 3.70 -5.65
CA LEU A 122 -11.08 3.21 -6.74
C LEU A 122 -10.45 3.48 -8.11
N ARG A 123 -9.89 4.65 -8.33
CA ARG A 123 -9.13 4.95 -9.57
C ARG A 123 -7.89 4.07 -9.71
N GLY A 124 -7.19 3.81 -8.60
CA GLY A 124 -6.08 2.86 -8.58
C GLY A 124 -6.51 1.46 -9.04
N ALA A 125 -7.61 0.95 -8.50
CA ALA A 125 -8.16 -0.34 -8.90
C ALA A 125 -8.57 -0.37 -10.38
N GLU A 126 -9.18 0.69 -10.92
CA GLU A 126 -9.52 0.80 -12.33
C GLU A 126 -8.28 0.80 -13.23
N ASN A 127 -7.19 1.44 -12.84
CA ASN A 127 -5.92 1.38 -13.56
C ASN A 127 -5.38 -0.07 -13.60
N PHE A 128 -5.40 -0.79 -12.48
CA PHE A 128 -5.02 -2.21 -12.46
C PHE A 128 -5.89 -3.05 -13.42
N ARG A 129 -7.21 -2.84 -13.42
CA ARG A 129 -8.13 -3.55 -14.32
C ARG A 129 -7.85 -3.22 -15.78
N PHE A 130 -7.65 -1.94 -16.11
CA PHE A 130 -7.31 -1.53 -17.47
C PHE A 130 -6.06 -2.22 -18.00
N PHE A 131 -4.94 -2.18 -17.24
CA PHE A 131 -3.70 -2.84 -17.66
C PHE A 131 -3.80 -4.37 -17.61
N ALA A 132 -4.58 -4.93 -16.67
CA ALA A 132 -4.87 -6.35 -16.67
C ALA A 132 -5.51 -6.81 -17.96
N ASP A 133 -6.44 -6.03 -18.50
CA ASP A 133 -7.13 -6.36 -19.77
C ASP A 133 -6.21 -6.30 -20.99
N GLN A 134 -5.12 -5.55 -20.91
CA GLN A 134 -4.09 -5.51 -21.97
C GLN A 134 -3.09 -6.68 -21.89
N ALA A 135 -2.91 -7.30 -20.71
CA ALA A 135 -1.89 -8.32 -20.47
C ALA A 135 -1.93 -9.52 -21.44
N PRO A 136 -3.09 -10.03 -21.90
CA PRO A 136 -3.14 -11.14 -22.88
C PRO A 136 -2.60 -10.78 -24.26
N GLY A 137 -2.64 -9.51 -24.66
CA GLY A 137 -2.14 -9.02 -25.93
C GLY A 137 -0.72 -8.44 -25.89
N ALA A 138 -0.15 -8.25 -24.70
CA ALA A 138 1.19 -7.73 -24.52
C ALA A 138 2.23 -8.80 -24.93
N ARG A 139 3.16 -8.40 -25.82
CA ARG A 139 4.28 -9.23 -26.31
C ARG A 139 5.57 -8.85 -25.59
#